data_4ab79f2f4d10bf336f83f19facd15276
#
_entry.id   4ab79f2f4d10bf336f83f19facd15276
#
_cell.length_a   1.000
_cell.length_b   1.000
_cell.length_c   1.000
_cell.angle_alpha   90.00
_cell.angle_beta   90.00
_cell.angle_gamma   90.00
#
_symmetry.space_group_name_H-M   'P 1'
#
loop_
_entity.id
_entity.type
_entity.pdbx_description
1 polymer ?
#
loop_
_entity_poly.entity_id
_entity_poly.type
_entity_poly.pdbx_seq_one_letter_code
_entity_poly.pdbx_strand_id
1 'polypeptide(L)'
;MNMIFKLFSAGALMFLGVACTSCEKENENNKESDIPMEQVSYKASNEIIVNPERGFYKATSCEMGTSGALSVSTLKNYRANGYSLIFRYFYLENFRDKALTDEALQFFDKDMAAMREAGVKCVLRFAYTSAIEAPDAPLSIIQTHIDQLKPYLAKNADVIAVWQAGFI
;
A
#
# COMPACT_ATOMS: atom_id res chain seq x y z
N MET A 1 18.66 -65.06 34.55
CA MET A 1 17.61 -66.09 34.71
C MET A 1 16.45 -65.67 33.83
N ASN A 2 16.37 -66.35 32.72
CA ASN A 2 15.17 -66.78 31.98
C ASN A 2 14.09 -65.68 31.65
N MET A 3 13.57 -65.69 30.55
CA MET A 3 13.36 -66.46 29.30
C MET A 3 12.20 -65.71 28.56
N ILE A 4 12.35 -65.39 27.30
CA ILE A 4 11.70 -66.02 26.14
C ILE A 4 10.16 -65.80 26.02
N PHE A 5 9.69 -65.23 24.92
CA PHE A 5 8.87 -65.76 23.85
C PHE A 5 8.21 -64.58 23.09
N LYS A 6 8.49 -64.34 21.85
CA LYS A 6 7.96 -64.83 20.58
C LYS A 6 6.43 -64.80 20.49
N LEU A 7 5.80 -64.12 19.58
CA LEU A 7 5.28 -64.57 18.26
C LEU A 7 4.34 -63.58 17.64
N PHE A 8 4.61 -63.27 16.40
CA PHE A 8 3.74 -63.19 15.21
C PHE A 8 2.25 -62.79 15.35
N SER A 9 1.85 -61.76 14.62
CA SER A 9 0.72 -61.88 13.70
C SER A 9 0.78 -60.79 12.61
N ALA A 10 0.85 -61.28 11.37
CA ALA A 10 0.65 -60.47 10.18
C ALA A 10 -0.84 -60.17 10.03
N GLY A 11 -1.17 -58.89 9.87
CA GLY A 11 -2.50 -58.42 9.52
C GLY A 11 -2.38 -57.48 8.32
N ALA A 12 -2.57 -58.03 7.14
CA ALA A 12 -2.73 -57.24 5.91
C ALA A 12 -4.06 -56.51 5.94
N LEU A 13 -4.00 -55.18 6.04
CA LEU A 13 -5.16 -54.32 5.80
C LEU A 13 -5.08 -53.78 4.38
N MET A 14 -5.92 -54.31 3.50
CA MET A 14 -6.21 -53.72 2.21
C MET A 14 -6.84 -52.33 2.42
N PHE A 15 -6.15 -51.30 1.99
CA PHE A 15 -6.80 -49.98 1.78
C PHE A 15 -7.33 -49.94 0.36
N LEU A 16 -8.65 -49.94 0.27
CA LEU A 16 -9.36 -49.59 -0.95
C LEU A 16 -9.00 -48.13 -1.32
N GLY A 17 -8.35 -47.98 -2.46
CA GLY A 17 -8.15 -46.68 -3.08
C GLY A 17 -9.47 -46.16 -3.62
N VAL A 18 -9.99 -45.09 -3.03
CA VAL A 18 -11.01 -44.26 -3.67
C VAL A 18 -10.27 -43.30 -4.59
N ALA A 19 -10.33 -43.60 -5.89
CA ALA A 19 -9.89 -42.70 -6.93
C ALA A 19 -10.89 -41.54 -7.01
N CYS A 20 -10.57 -40.37 -6.47
CA CYS A 20 -11.23 -39.14 -6.87
C CYS A 20 -10.64 -38.67 -8.20
N THR A 21 -11.26 -39.09 -9.28
CA THR A 21 -11.14 -38.48 -10.61
C THR A 21 -12.01 -37.25 -10.63
N SER A 22 -11.39 -36.13 -10.85
CA SER A 22 -11.77 -34.92 -11.57
C SER A 22 -11.34 -33.67 -10.82
N CYS A 23 -10.11 -33.24 -11.08
CA CYS A 23 -9.79 -31.82 -11.11
C CYS A 23 -9.47 -31.51 -12.58
N GLU A 24 -10.40 -30.87 -13.25
CA GLU A 24 -10.17 -30.23 -14.52
C GLU A 24 -9.01 -29.22 -14.34
N LYS A 25 -8.00 -29.38 -15.18
CA LYS A 25 -6.92 -28.42 -15.30
C LYS A 25 -7.47 -27.20 -16.02
N GLU A 26 -7.89 -26.20 -15.27
CA GLU A 26 -7.96 -24.85 -15.81
C GLU A 26 -6.55 -24.39 -16.13
N ASN A 27 -6.32 -24.22 -17.42
CA ASN A 27 -5.07 -23.76 -17.99
C ASN A 27 -5.08 -22.22 -17.94
N GLU A 28 -4.94 -21.65 -16.74
CA GLU A 28 -4.65 -20.23 -16.62
C GLU A 28 -3.19 -19.98 -17.00
N ASN A 29 -3.03 -19.46 -18.22
CA ASN A 29 -1.82 -18.76 -18.64
C ASN A 29 -1.67 -17.48 -17.80
N ASN A 30 -1.43 -17.62 -16.50
CA ASN A 30 -0.96 -16.56 -15.67
C ASN A 30 0.53 -16.39 -15.99
N LYS A 31 0.84 -15.53 -16.96
CA LYS A 31 2.17 -14.94 -17.05
C LYS A 31 2.36 -14.08 -15.82
N GLU A 32 2.73 -14.72 -14.72
CA GLU A 32 3.37 -14.06 -13.60
C GLU A 32 4.58 -13.35 -14.19
N SER A 33 4.52 -12.01 -14.22
CA SER A 33 5.65 -11.21 -14.69
C SER A 33 6.82 -11.55 -13.78
N ASP A 34 7.87 -12.16 -14.33
CA ASP A 34 9.17 -12.33 -13.67
C ASP A 34 9.73 -10.94 -13.38
N ILE A 35 9.26 -10.35 -12.28
CA ILE A 35 9.91 -9.17 -11.69
C ILE A 35 11.17 -9.74 -11.04
N PRO A 36 12.37 -9.40 -11.53
CA PRO A 36 13.60 -9.90 -10.91
C PRO A 36 13.62 -9.43 -9.45
N MET A 37 13.53 -10.38 -8.52
CA MET A 37 13.67 -10.09 -7.11
C MET A 37 15.14 -9.79 -6.82
N GLU A 38 15.41 -8.55 -6.43
CA GLU A 38 16.73 -8.16 -5.96
C GLU A 38 16.99 -8.77 -4.58
N GLN A 39 18.04 -9.59 -4.48
CA GLN A 39 18.43 -10.18 -3.21
C GLN A 39 19.26 -9.19 -2.41
N VAL A 40 18.68 -8.64 -1.35
CA VAL A 40 19.37 -7.72 -0.43
C VAL A 40 19.84 -8.44 0.81
N SER A 41 21.13 -8.30 1.13
CA SER A 41 21.72 -8.82 2.38
C SER A 41 21.78 -7.72 3.42
N TYR A 42 21.17 -7.95 4.58
CA TYR A 42 21.20 -7.01 5.70
C TYR A 42 22.27 -7.42 6.73
N LYS A 43 23.00 -6.42 7.24
CA LYS A 43 23.93 -6.61 8.36
C LYS A 43 23.34 -5.94 9.60
N ALA A 44 23.53 -6.56 10.77
CA ALA A 44 23.15 -5.93 12.03
C ALA A 44 23.92 -4.62 12.23
N SER A 45 23.21 -3.56 12.64
CA SER A 45 23.78 -2.25 12.94
C SER A 45 23.17 -1.70 14.23
N ASN A 46 23.98 -1.01 15.03
CA ASN A 46 23.54 -0.24 16.21
C ASN A 46 23.30 1.23 15.88
N GLU A 47 23.41 1.63 14.63
CA GLU A 47 23.17 3.01 14.22
C GLU A 47 21.69 3.38 14.38
N ILE A 48 21.46 4.64 14.78
CA ILE A 48 20.11 5.22 14.79
C ILE A 48 19.75 5.60 13.36
N ILE A 49 19.01 4.72 12.69
CA ILE A 49 18.59 4.92 11.29
C ILE A 49 17.26 5.65 11.28
N VAL A 50 17.22 6.81 10.63
CA VAL A 50 15.98 7.51 10.32
C VAL A 50 15.28 6.76 9.17
N ASN A 51 14.26 5.98 9.52
CA ASN A 51 13.49 5.20 8.57
C ASN A 51 12.22 5.98 8.17
N PRO A 52 12.05 6.38 6.90
CA PRO A 52 10.90 7.16 6.45
C PRO A 52 9.56 6.40 6.49
N GLU A 53 9.58 5.09 6.69
CA GLU A 53 8.36 4.26 6.79
C GLU A 53 8.00 3.90 8.24
N ARG A 54 8.66 4.50 9.22
CA ARG A 54 8.55 4.12 10.62
C ARG A 54 8.59 5.33 11.53
N GLY A 55 7.88 5.26 12.68
CA GLY A 55 7.89 6.27 13.72
C GLY A 55 6.63 7.13 13.73
N PHE A 56 6.71 8.26 14.42
CA PHE A 56 5.63 9.26 14.45
C PHE A 56 5.54 10.02 13.14
N TYR A 57 4.33 10.42 12.77
CA TYR A 57 4.09 11.24 11.59
C TYR A 57 3.55 12.64 11.95
N LYS A 58 3.68 13.57 11.03
CA LYS A 58 2.97 14.85 11.04
C LYS A 58 1.74 14.76 10.15
N ALA A 59 0.57 15.08 10.69
CA ALA A 59 -0.65 15.15 9.89
C ALA A 59 -0.67 16.44 9.07
N THR A 60 -1.01 16.30 7.80
CA THR A 60 -1.15 17.40 6.84
C THR A 60 -2.36 17.15 5.96
N SER A 61 -3.01 18.20 5.51
CA SER A 61 -4.17 18.10 4.61
C SER A 61 -4.09 19.16 3.51
N CYS A 62 -4.82 18.92 2.43
CA CYS A 62 -5.01 19.89 1.35
C CYS A 62 -6.37 19.72 0.69
N GLU A 63 -6.86 20.80 0.09
CA GLU A 63 -7.90 20.74 -0.94
C GLU A 63 -7.21 20.53 -2.29
N MET A 64 -7.38 19.35 -2.85
CA MET A 64 -6.62 18.93 -4.04
C MET A 64 -6.82 19.91 -5.20
N GLY A 65 -5.70 20.39 -5.73
CA GLY A 65 -5.69 21.37 -6.84
C GLY A 65 -5.93 22.81 -6.43
N THR A 66 -6.19 23.11 -5.15
CA THR A 66 -6.58 24.47 -4.72
C THR A 66 -5.64 25.04 -3.65
N SER A 67 -5.47 24.34 -2.53
CA SER A 67 -4.75 24.88 -1.38
C SER A 67 -4.04 23.82 -0.58
N GLY A 68 -3.10 24.23 0.28
CA GLY A 68 -2.40 23.33 1.20
C GLY A 68 -1.29 22.50 0.56
N ALA A 69 -0.68 22.98 -0.54
CA ALA A 69 0.49 22.35 -1.14
C ALA A 69 1.64 22.21 -0.14
N LEU A 70 2.40 21.13 -0.25
CA LEU A 70 3.54 20.87 0.61
C LEU A 70 4.73 21.78 0.26
N SER A 71 5.37 22.32 1.30
CA SER A 71 6.61 23.06 1.17
C SER A 71 7.80 22.16 1.47
N VAL A 72 8.75 22.10 0.56
CA VAL A 72 10.00 21.35 0.73
C VAL A 72 10.75 21.79 2.00
N SER A 73 10.81 23.10 2.29
CA SER A 73 11.47 23.63 3.48
C SER A 73 10.81 23.15 4.77
N THR A 74 9.47 23.13 4.82
CA THR A 74 8.70 22.60 5.95
C THR A 74 8.96 21.11 6.15
N LEU A 75 8.96 20.33 5.07
CA LEU A 75 9.23 18.90 5.14
C LEU A 75 10.67 18.60 5.55
N LYS A 76 11.66 19.36 5.07
CA LYS A 76 13.05 19.26 5.51
C LYS A 76 13.20 19.59 7.01
N ASN A 77 12.43 20.56 7.51
CA ASN A 77 12.39 20.87 8.95
C ASN A 77 11.74 19.72 9.75
N TYR A 78 10.67 19.10 9.27
CA TYR A 78 10.11 17.91 9.91
C TYR A 78 11.15 16.79 10.00
N ARG A 79 11.86 16.52 8.91
CA ARG A 79 12.91 15.50 8.89
C ARG A 79 14.04 15.82 9.86
N ALA A 80 14.50 17.06 9.92
CA ALA A 80 15.53 17.50 10.86
C ALA A 80 15.12 17.32 12.33
N ASN A 81 13.81 17.35 12.62
CA ASN A 81 13.24 17.09 13.94
C ASN A 81 12.83 15.62 14.15
N GLY A 82 13.31 14.69 13.31
CA GLY A 82 13.09 13.26 13.47
C GLY A 82 11.79 12.72 12.87
N TYR A 83 10.99 13.55 12.18
CA TYR A 83 9.79 13.12 11.50
C TYR A 83 10.09 12.80 10.03
N SER A 84 10.20 11.55 9.69
CA SER A 84 10.43 11.08 8.32
C SER A 84 9.15 10.63 7.61
N LEU A 85 8.03 10.61 8.33
CA LEU A 85 6.73 10.19 7.84
C LEU A 85 5.70 11.31 8.03
N ILE A 86 4.85 11.53 7.04
CA ILE A 86 3.70 12.44 7.15
C ILE A 86 2.42 11.67 6.85
N PHE A 87 1.33 12.05 7.50
CA PHE A 87 0.00 11.63 7.10
C PHE A 87 -0.54 12.69 6.16
N ARG A 88 -0.87 12.32 4.92
CA ARG A 88 -1.29 13.25 3.89
C ARG A 88 -2.72 12.98 3.45
N TYR A 89 -3.64 13.86 3.83
CA TYR A 89 -5.01 13.90 3.33
C TYR A 89 -5.11 14.75 2.07
N PHE A 90 -5.71 14.19 1.03
CA PHE A 90 -6.17 14.92 -0.14
C PHE A 90 -7.70 14.96 -0.11
N TYR A 91 -8.25 16.13 0.18
CA TYR A 91 -9.69 16.34 0.10
C TYR A 91 -10.09 16.63 -1.34
N LEU A 92 -11.09 15.88 -1.83
CA LEU A 92 -11.62 15.94 -3.19
C LEU A 92 -13.00 16.59 -3.20
N GLU A 93 -13.28 17.48 -2.28
CA GLU A 93 -14.61 18.08 -2.09
C GLU A 93 -15.13 18.75 -3.36
N ASN A 94 -14.26 19.44 -4.09
CA ASN A 94 -14.58 20.12 -5.35
C ASN A 94 -14.78 19.16 -6.54
N PHE A 95 -14.60 17.87 -6.35
CA PHE A 95 -14.67 16.82 -7.39
C PHE A 95 -15.71 15.75 -7.10
N ARG A 96 -16.64 15.97 -6.16
CA ARG A 96 -17.66 14.99 -5.79
C ARG A 96 -18.56 14.55 -6.96
N ASP A 97 -18.73 15.38 -7.97
CA ASP A 97 -19.65 15.21 -9.09
C ASP A 97 -18.96 15.19 -10.46
N LYS A 98 -17.64 15.27 -10.49
CA LYS A 98 -16.85 15.38 -11.72
C LYS A 98 -15.47 14.75 -11.58
N ALA A 99 -14.84 14.45 -12.72
CA ALA A 99 -13.46 13.97 -12.80
C ALA A 99 -12.45 14.99 -12.23
N LEU A 100 -11.29 14.49 -11.81
CA LEU A 100 -10.14 15.33 -11.44
C LEU A 100 -9.63 16.07 -12.69
N THR A 101 -9.25 17.33 -12.50
CA THR A 101 -8.60 18.10 -13.55
C THR A 101 -7.12 17.80 -13.63
N ASP A 102 -6.50 18.15 -14.75
CA ASP A 102 -5.04 18.00 -14.91
C ASP A 102 -4.27 18.82 -13.88
N GLU A 103 -4.77 20.00 -13.49
CA GLU A 103 -4.17 20.82 -12.44
C GLU A 103 -4.20 20.10 -11.07
N ALA A 104 -5.30 19.42 -10.76
CA ALA A 104 -5.42 18.64 -9.53
C ALA A 104 -4.44 17.47 -9.53
N LEU A 105 -4.32 16.76 -10.64
CA LEU A 105 -3.36 15.65 -10.79
C LEU A 105 -1.91 16.15 -10.73
N GLN A 106 -1.60 17.29 -11.34
CA GLN A 106 -0.28 17.93 -11.23
C GLN A 106 0.02 18.42 -9.82
N PHE A 107 -0.98 18.89 -9.09
CA PHE A 107 -0.84 19.26 -7.68
C PHE A 107 -0.41 18.06 -6.85
N PHE A 108 -1.06 16.91 -7.03
CA PHE A 108 -0.66 15.66 -6.39
C PHE A 108 0.81 15.31 -6.71
N ASP A 109 1.19 15.36 -7.97
CA ASP A 109 2.54 15.01 -8.42
C ASP A 109 3.61 15.96 -7.84
N LYS A 110 3.30 17.25 -7.69
CA LYS A 110 4.17 18.24 -7.04
C LYS A 110 4.37 17.94 -5.55
N ASP A 111 3.34 17.52 -4.85
CA ASP A 111 3.44 17.12 -3.45
C ASP A 111 4.34 15.88 -3.28
N MET A 112 4.21 14.88 -4.18
CA MET A 112 5.08 13.71 -4.20
C MET A 112 6.54 14.09 -4.48
N ALA A 113 6.78 15.00 -5.41
CA ALA A 113 8.12 15.53 -5.69
C ALA A 113 8.71 16.26 -4.48
N ALA A 114 7.93 17.07 -3.77
CA ALA A 114 8.36 17.76 -2.56
C ALA A 114 8.76 16.78 -1.43
N MET A 115 8.00 15.70 -1.26
CA MET A 115 8.34 14.65 -0.30
C MET A 115 9.64 13.93 -0.67
N ARG A 116 9.81 13.60 -1.94
CA ARG A 116 11.05 12.96 -2.45
C ARG A 116 12.27 13.85 -2.22
N GLU A 117 12.17 15.15 -2.54
CA GLU A 117 13.27 16.09 -2.33
C GLU A 117 13.60 16.27 -0.83
N ALA A 118 12.59 16.25 0.03
CA ALA A 118 12.81 16.37 1.47
C ALA A 118 13.24 15.06 2.14
N GLY A 119 13.17 13.92 1.45
CA GLY A 119 13.49 12.60 2.00
C GLY A 119 12.49 12.10 3.03
N VAL A 120 11.20 12.42 2.88
CA VAL A 120 10.10 11.92 3.70
C VAL A 120 9.17 11.06 2.86
N LYS A 121 8.42 10.16 3.52
CA LYS A 121 7.35 9.38 2.89
C LYS A 121 5.99 9.72 3.50
N CYS A 122 4.92 9.25 2.91
CA CYS A 122 3.58 9.51 3.41
C CYS A 122 2.73 8.25 3.63
N VAL A 123 1.87 8.35 4.64
CA VAL A 123 0.61 7.62 4.72
C VAL A 123 -0.41 8.45 3.94
N LEU A 124 -0.84 7.94 2.81
CA LEU A 124 -1.71 8.64 1.86
C LEU A 124 -3.17 8.32 2.14
N ARG A 125 -4.03 9.33 2.11
CA ARG A 125 -5.49 9.15 2.13
C ARG A 125 -6.17 10.17 1.22
N PHE A 126 -7.16 9.69 0.47
CA PHE A 126 -8.14 10.53 -0.21
C PHE A 126 -9.47 10.50 0.55
N ALA A 127 -10.15 11.61 0.61
CA ALA A 127 -11.50 11.73 1.17
C ALA A 127 -12.25 12.87 0.46
N TYR A 128 -13.57 12.81 0.42
CA TYR A 128 -14.36 13.90 -0.20
C TYR A 128 -14.61 15.05 0.76
N THR A 129 -14.57 14.78 2.05
CA THR A 129 -14.86 15.78 3.08
C THR A 129 -14.25 15.41 4.41
N SER A 130 -14.08 16.39 5.28
CA SER A 130 -13.78 16.19 6.70
C SER A 130 -15.04 16.12 7.57
N ALA A 131 -16.23 16.40 7.01
CA ALA A 131 -17.49 16.40 7.75
C ALA A 131 -18.11 15.00 7.78
N ILE A 132 -18.44 14.52 8.97
CA ILE A 132 -18.95 13.14 9.21
C ILE A 132 -20.30 12.91 8.51
N GLU A 133 -21.15 13.95 8.46
CA GLU A 133 -22.52 13.86 7.91
C GLU A 133 -22.62 14.20 6.41
N ALA A 134 -21.52 14.56 5.78
CA ALA A 134 -21.55 14.92 4.37
C ALA A 134 -21.58 13.67 3.47
N PRO A 135 -22.38 13.68 2.39
CA PRO A 135 -22.47 12.54 1.49
C PRO A 135 -21.17 12.36 0.70
N ASP A 136 -20.83 11.10 0.42
CA ASP A 136 -19.73 10.73 -0.47
C ASP A 136 -20.06 11.02 -1.95
N ALA A 137 -19.05 10.88 -2.81
CA ALA A 137 -19.26 10.91 -4.24
C ALA A 137 -19.99 9.64 -4.73
N PRO A 138 -20.74 9.71 -5.84
CA PRO A 138 -21.29 8.52 -6.49
C PRO A 138 -20.19 7.52 -6.86
N LEU A 139 -20.50 6.22 -6.80
CA LEU A 139 -19.55 5.14 -7.11
C LEU A 139 -18.86 5.33 -8.47
N SER A 140 -19.58 5.77 -9.49
CA SER A 140 -19.01 6.04 -10.82
C SER A 140 -17.92 7.12 -10.81
N ILE A 141 -18.07 8.13 -9.97
CA ILE A 141 -17.08 9.20 -9.80
C ILE A 141 -15.88 8.67 -9.01
N ILE A 142 -16.12 7.90 -7.96
CA ILE A 142 -15.04 7.24 -7.20
C ILE A 142 -14.18 6.37 -8.12
N GLN A 143 -14.80 5.54 -8.96
CA GLN A 143 -14.10 4.71 -9.95
C GLN A 143 -13.29 5.55 -10.93
N THR A 144 -13.87 6.65 -11.44
CA THR A 144 -13.16 7.59 -12.32
C THR A 144 -11.91 8.15 -11.65
N HIS A 145 -12.02 8.58 -10.38
CA HIS A 145 -10.87 9.11 -9.64
C HIS A 145 -9.79 8.05 -9.41
N ILE A 146 -10.18 6.83 -9.08
CA ILE A 146 -9.23 5.71 -8.92
C ILE A 146 -8.46 5.48 -10.23
N ASP A 147 -9.15 5.43 -11.37
CA ASP A 147 -8.53 5.23 -12.67
C ASP A 147 -7.59 6.38 -13.03
N GLN A 148 -7.97 7.63 -12.75
CA GLN A 148 -7.13 8.81 -12.98
C GLN A 148 -5.89 8.83 -12.08
N LEU A 149 -6.02 8.44 -10.80
CA LEU A 149 -4.92 8.44 -9.83
C LEU A 149 -3.97 7.26 -10.01
N LYS A 150 -4.43 6.13 -10.53
CA LYS A 150 -3.64 4.91 -10.68
C LYS A 150 -2.24 5.12 -11.28
N PRO A 151 -2.06 5.80 -12.44
CA PRO A 151 -0.74 6.03 -13.01
C PRO A 151 0.15 6.93 -12.12
N TYR A 152 -0.45 7.91 -11.43
CA TYR A 152 0.29 8.79 -10.52
C TYR A 152 0.73 8.07 -9.24
N LEU A 153 -0.10 7.17 -8.71
CA LEU A 153 0.25 6.33 -7.56
C LEU A 153 1.40 5.39 -7.92
N ALA A 154 1.33 4.72 -9.07
CA ALA A 154 2.38 3.84 -9.55
C ALA A 154 3.71 4.59 -9.76
N LYS A 155 3.67 5.78 -10.37
CA LYS A 155 4.85 6.63 -10.59
C LYS A 155 5.53 7.07 -9.30
N ASN A 156 4.77 7.26 -8.22
CA ASN A 156 5.24 7.84 -6.97
C ASN A 156 5.29 6.82 -5.80
N ALA A 157 5.31 5.52 -6.12
CA ALA A 157 5.32 4.45 -5.13
C ALA A 157 6.52 4.53 -4.16
N ASP A 158 7.63 5.14 -4.56
CA ASP A 158 8.84 5.33 -3.76
C ASP A 158 8.65 6.24 -2.54
N VAL A 159 7.69 7.17 -2.60
CA VAL A 159 7.39 8.10 -1.48
C VAL A 159 6.08 7.78 -0.76
N ILE A 160 5.32 6.81 -1.24
CA ILE A 160 4.08 6.35 -0.59
C ILE A 160 4.41 5.12 0.26
N ALA A 161 4.46 5.29 1.58
CA ALA A 161 4.69 4.18 2.51
C ALA A 161 3.47 3.25 2.58
N VAL A 162 2.28 3.83 2.61
CA VAL A 162 1.01 3.11 2.60
C VAL A 162 -0.10 4.00 2.06
N TRP A 163 -1.00 3.42 1.32
CA TRP A 163 -2.27 4.05 0.97
C TRP A 163 -3.35 3.52 1.92
N GLN A 164 -3.85 4.40 2.78
CA GLN A 164 -4.97 4.07 3.64
C GLN A 164 -6.24 4.02 2.79
N ALA A 165 -6.93 2.87 2.82
CA ALA A 165 -8.17 2.70 2.10
C ALA A 165 -9.19 3.78 2.51
N GLY A 166 -9.83 4.37 1.54
CA GLY A 166 -10.83 5.43 1.68
C GLY A 166 -10.95 6.16 0.36
N PHE A 167 -11.97 6.73 0.12
CA PHE A 167 -12.59 7.75 -0.68
C PHE A 167 -13.89 8.10 0.07
N ILE A 168 -13.82 7.91 1.39
CA ILE A 168 -14.92 8.06 2.31
C ILE A 168 -14.64 9.30 3.15
#